data_80bb685ba39ca911aab8284ffcec2f32
#
_entry.id   80bb685ba39ca911aab8284ffcec2f32
#
_cell.length_a   1.000
_cell.length_b   1.000
_cell.length_c   1.000
_cell.angle_alpha   90.00
_cell.angle_beta   90.00
_cell.angle_gamma   90.00
#
_symmetry.space_group_name_H-M   'P 1'
#
loop_
_entity.id
_entity.type
_entity.pdbx_description
1 polymer ?
#
loop_
_entity_poly.entity_id
_entity_poly.type
_entity_poly.pdbx_seq_one_letter_code
_entity_poly.pdbx_strand_id
1 'polypeptide(L)'
;ETVADSGTLLEPSRKDQGLWYLTTEEYKKKLTLTAVEGGLELKLEQIPSAASLDWNYIFKDQKIYRSSRRTHQAINLFEDRMTGWCGGKSFIAESDLPLFAREMLPELEKKYQIIKEDFYPENYLPEDVSFRLYLDLPQRDIITCDLVADYGNDREYHVFQTEQKKQNRNIRQEAKTAAILSGYCNAMDDLTGLPTIAE
;
A
#
# COMPACT_ATOMS: atom_id res chain seq x y z
N GLU A 1 6.13 -23.26 -34.53
CA GLU A 1 6.96 -22.12 -34.05
C GLU A 1 7.48 -22.49 -32.68
N THR A 2 8.68 -23.01 -32.63
CA THR A 2 9.34 -23.38 -31.37
C THR A 2 10.05 -22.16 -30.84
N VAL A 3 9.47 -21.50 -29.84
CA VAL A 3 10.15 -20.47 -29.08
C VAL A 3 11.10 -21.18 -28.13
N ALA A 4 12.40 -21.05 -28.38
CA ALA A 4 13.40 -21.62 -27.50
C ALA A 4 13.36 -20.95 -26.14
N ASP A 5 13.42 -21.73 -25.09
CA ASP A 5 13.31 -21.38 -23.67
C ASP A 5 14.59 -20.72 -23.10
N SER A 6 15.43 -20.17 -23.94
CA SER A 6 16.66 -19.45 -23.59
C SER A 6 16.86 -18.32 -24.58
N GLY A 7 16.94 -17.08 -24.10
CA GLY A 7 17.04 -15.85 -24.86
C GLY A 7 17.60 -15.96 -26.26
N THR A 8 16.74 -15.82 -27.25
CA THR A 8 17.14 -15.85 -28.64
C THR A 8 17.86 -14.56 -28.97
N LEU A 9 19.11 -14.66 -29.41
CA LEU A 9 19.90 -13.53 -29.86
C LEU A 9 19.40 -13.11 -31.25
N LEU A 10 18.94 -11.89 -31.42
CA LEU A 10 18.56 -11.32 -32.70
C LEU A 10 19.67 -10.37 -33.17
N GLU A 11 20.26 -10.64 -34.33
CA GLU A 11 21.18 -9.69 -34.94
C GLU A 11 20.38 -8.57 -35.62
N PRO A 12 20.61 -7.31 -35.26
CA PRO A 12 19.99 -6.20 -35.96
C PRO A 12 20.57 -6.03 -37.33
N SER A 13 19.75 -5.70 -38.32
CA SER A 13 20.12 -5.53 -39.74
C SER A 13 21.00 -4.29 -40.00
N ARG A 14 21.41 -3.53 -39.02
CA ARG A 14 22.32 -2.38 -39.13
C ARG A 14 23.55 -2.56 -38.26
N LYS A 15 24.73 -2.34 -38.85
CA LYS A 15 26.06 -2.60 -38.28
C LYS A 15 26.43 -1.89 -37.00
N ASP A 16 25.62 -0.92 -36.51
CA ASP A 16 25.94 -0.06 -35.36
C ASP A 16 25.05 -0.26 -34.13
N GLN A 17 24.15 -1.25 -34.19
CA GLN A 17 23.27 -1.53 -33.02
C GLN A 17 23.73 -2.84 -32.39
N GLY A 18 24.08 -2.79 -31.12
CA GLY A 18 24.49 -3.96 -30.34
C GLY A 18 23.45 -5.09 -30.33
N LEU A 19 23.83 -6.23 -29.82
CA LEU A 19 22.96 -7.42 -29.73
C LEU A 19 21.75 -7.15 -28.86
N TRP A 20 20.57 -7.58 -29.32
CA TRP A 20 19.30 -7.48 -28.59
C TRP A 20 18.91 -8.86 -28.07
N TYR A 21 18.44 -8.91 -26.84
CA TYR A 21 18.04 -10.14 -26.17
C TYR A 21 16.52 -10.19 -26.04
N LEU A 22 15.90 -11.25 -26.59
CA LEU A 22 14.49 -11.51 -26.30
C LEU A 22 14.35 -12.07 -24.88
N THR A 23 13.57 -11.41 -24.06
CA THR A 23 13.28 -11.88 -22.71
C THR A 23 11.88 -12.49 -22.63
N THR A 24 11.71 -13.48 -21.77
CA THR A 24 10.39 -14.04 -21.42
C THR A 24 9.64 -13.15 -20.41
N GLU A 25 10.32 -12.17 -19.82
CA GLU A 25 9.73 -11.26 -18.86
C GLU A 25 8.74 -10.30 -19.53
N GLU A 26 7.61 -10.03 -18.87
CA GLU A 26 6.70 -8.97 -19.29
C GLU A 26 7.28 -7.62 -18.91
N TYR A 27 7.15 -6.65 -19.83
CA TYR A 27 7.60 -5.28 -19.54
C TYR A 27 6.72 -4.63 -18.48
N LYS A 28 7.32 -4.24 -17.36
CA LYS A 28 6.69 -3.40 -16.34
C LYS A 28 7.29 -2.00 -16.39
N LYS A 29 6.45 -0.97 -16.53
CA LYS A 29 6.90 0.42 -16.40
C LYS A 29 7.45 0.66 -15.01
N LYS A 30 8.44 1.53 -14.90
CA LYS A 30 8.96 1.98 -13.61
C LYS A 30 8.05 3.04 -13.01
N LEU A 31 7.69 2.87 -11.75
CA LEU A 31 7.02 3.86 -10.93
C LEU A 31 7.95 4.20 -9.76
N THR A 32 8.50 5.41 -9.77
CA THR A 32 9.37 5.90 -8.71
C THR A 32 8.53 6.59 -7.65
N LEU A 33 8.75 6.24 -6.41
CA LEU A 33 8.12 6.79 -5.21
C LEU A 33 9.22 7.51 -4.44
N THR A 34 9.16 8.84 -4.38
CA THR A 34 10.18 9.67 -3.71
C THR A 34 9.54 10.39 -2.53
N ALA A 35 10.06 10.18 -1.32
CA ALA A 35 9.64 10.94 -0.15
C ALA A 35 10.06 12.40 -0.31
N VAL A 36 9.10 13.33 -0.11
CA VAL A 36 9.31 14.77 -0.19
C VAL A 36 8.66 15.45 1.00
N GLU A 37 8.95 16.71 1.22
CA GLU A 37 8.32 17.48 2.30
C GLU A 37 6.79 17.48 2.13
N GLY A 38 6.09 17.03 3.17
CA GLY A 38 4.63 16.96 3.22
C GLY A 38 3.99 15.75 2.54
N GLY A 39 4.78 14.78 2.02
CA GLY A 39 4.20 13.58 1.44
C GLY A 39 5.09 12.77 0.51
N LEU A 40 4.50 12.24 -0.54
CA LEU A 40 5.13 11.33 -1.49
C LEU A 40 4.90 11.80 -2.93
N GLU A 41 5.97 12.00 -3.68
CA GLU A 41 5.91 12.19 -5.13
C GLU A 41 5.93 10.82 -5.84
N LEU A 42 4.99 10.61 -6.77
CA LEU A 42 4.96 9.47 -7.66
C LEU A 42 5.34 9.94 -9.06
N LYS A 43 6.33 9.27 -9.67
CA LYS A 43 6.78 9.55 -11.04
C LYS A 43 6.71 8.29 -11.88
N LEU A 44 5.82 8.32 -12.88
CA LEU A 44 5.68 7.22 -13.83
C LEU A 44 6.66 7.40 -15.00
N GLU A 45 7.38 6.35 -15.33
CA GLU A 45 8.24 6.32 -16.50
C GLU A 45 7.42 6.50 -17.79
N GLN A 46 7.86 7.41 -18.63
CA GLN A 46 7.29 7.52 -19.97
C GLN A 46 7.65 6.30 -20.81
N ILE A 47 6.74 5.88 -21.70
CA ILE A 47 7.00 4.74 -22.57
C ILE A 47 8.23 5.02 -23.44
N PRO A 48 9.20 4.09 -23.54
CA PRO A 48 10.30 4.23 -24.47
C PRO A 48 9.76 4.46 -25.88
N SER A 49 10.41 5.31 -26.64
CA SER A 49 10.05 5.64 -28.03
C SER A 49 10.14 4.47 -29.00
N ALA A 50 10.65 3.32 -28.55
CA ALA A 50 10.84 2.12 -29.35
C ALA A 50 9.87 1.01 -28.91
N ALA A 51 8.71 0.97 -29.54
CA ALA A 51 7.77 -0.14 -29.44
C ALA A 51 7.45 -0.67 -30.84
N SER A 52 7.00 -1.93 -30.92
CA SER A 52 6.49 -2.48 -32.19
C SER A 52 5.16 -1.80 -32.56
N LEU A 53 4.85 -1.74 -33.87
CA LEU A 53 3.62 -1.11 -34.39
C LEU A 53 2.34 -1.71 -33.80
N ASP A 54 2.36 -2.98 -33.42
CA ASP A 54 1.26 -3.70 -32.79
C ASP A 54 1.27 -3.66 -31.26
N TRP A 55 2.26 -2.97 -30.68
CA TRP A 55 2.47 -2.83 -29.22
C TRP A 55 2.69 -4.15 -28.48
N ASN A 56 3.00 -5.24 -29.21
CA ASN A 56 3.27 -6.54 -28.60
C ASN A 56 4.68 -6.65 -28.04
N TYR A 57 5.58 -5.76 -28.46
CA TYR A 57 6.98 -5.74 -28.01
C TYR A 57 7.44 -4.33 -27.66
N ILE A 58 8.22 -4.23 -26.60
CA ILE A 58 8.89 -3.00 -26.15
C ILE A 58 10.39 -3.24 -26.18
N PHE A 59 11.12 -2.31 -26.80
CA PHE A 59 12.57 -2.34 -26.95
C PHE A 59 13.20 -1.40 -25.95
N LYS A 60 13.96 -1.92 -24.99
CA LYS A 60 14.62 -1.13 -23.95
C LYS A 60 15.88 -1.82 -23.43
N ASP A 61 16.95 -1.05 -23.22
CA ASP A 61 18.22 -1.49 -22.62
C ASP A 61 18.76 -2.78 -23.28
N GLN A 62 18.74 -2.83 -24.63
CA GLN A 62 19.12 -3.99 -25.43
C GLN A 62 18.28 -5.25 -25.17
N LYS A 63 17.12 -5.12 -24.53
CA LYS A 63 16.17 -6.20 -24.32
C LYS A 63 14.88 -5.97 -25.08
N ILE A 64 14.30 -7.06 -25.56
CA ILE A 64 12.99 -7.11 -26.20
C ILE A 64 12.03 -7.75 -25.21
N TYR A 65 11.12 -6.95 -24.67
CA TYR A 65 10.10 -7.42 -23.72
C TYR A 65 8.81 -7.74 -24.45
N ARG A 66 8.11 -8.76 -23.99
CA ARG A 66 6.71 -8.95 -24.36
C ARG A 66 5.85 -7.89 -23.67
N SER A 67 4.87 -7.39 -24.39
CA SER A 67 3.85 -6.49 -23.87
C SER A 67 2.47 -7.02 -24.24
N SER A 68 1.51 -7.00 -23.34
CA SER A 68 0.14 -7.39 -23.66
C SER A 68 -0.73 -6.16 -23.86
N ARG A 69 -1.61 -6.20 -24.85
CA ARG A 69 -2.59 -5.13 -25.11
C ARG A 69 -3.51 -4.90 -23.90
N ARG A 70 -3.75 -5.93 -23.09
CA ARG A 70 -4.53 -5.85 -21.84
C ARG A 70 -3.82 -5.06 -20.75
N THR A 71 -2.49 -5.19 -20.67
CA THR A 71 -1.67 -4.42 -19.73
C THR A 71 -1.75 -2.93 -20.06
N HIS A 72 -1.77 -2.55 -21.34
CA HIS A 72 -1.94 -1.17 -21.77
C HIS A 72 -3.32 -0.59 -21.46
N GLN A 73 -4.41 -1.36 -21.64
CA GLN A 73 -5.76 -0.86 -21.40
C GLN A 73 -6.11 -0.72 -19.89
N ALA A 74 -5.63 -1.63 -19.05
CA ALA A 74 -5.86 -1.56 -17.61
C ALA A 74 -5.04 -0.45 -16.91
N ILE A 75 -3.95 -0.05 -17.52
CA ILE A 75 -3.04 0.99 -17.04
C ILE A 75 -3.57 2.39 -17.37
N ASN A 76 -4.33 2.54 -18.46
CA ASN A 76 -4.72 3.83 -19.02
C ASN A 76 -5.43 4.77 -18.04
N LEU A 77 -6.32 4.29 -17.18
CA LEU A 77 -7.06 5.20 -16.27
C LEU A 77 -6.17 5.85 -15.21
N PHE A 78 -5.21 5.11 -14.67
CA PHE A 78 -4.23 5.68 -13.71
C PHE A 78 -3.20 6.53 -14.44
N GLU A 79 -2.69 6.04 -15.59
CA GLU A 79 -1.72 6.74 -16.42
C GLU A 79 -2.29 8.01 -17.04
N ASP A 80 -3.52 8.02 -17.51
CA ASP A 80 -4.18 9.22 -18.08
C ASP A 80 -4.32 10.30 -17.02
N ARG A 81 -4.62 9.93 -15.78
CA ARG A 81 -4.63 10.89 -14.66
C ARG A 81 -3.24 11.40 -14.32
N MET A 82 -2.22 10.54 -14.37
CA MET A 82 -0.84 10.92 -14.10
C MET A 82 -0.20 11.71 -15.25
N THR A 83 -0.45 11.33 -16.50
CA THR A 83 0.19 11.92 -17.68
C THR A 83 -0.56 13.14 -18.21
N GLY A 84 -1.89 13.17 -18.10
CA GLY A 84 -2.71 14.23 -18.71
C GLY A 84 -2.57 15.60 -18.04
N TRP A 85 -2.33 15.66 -16.72
CA TRP A 85 -2.32 16.91 -15.96
C TRP A 85 -0.97 17.28 -15.34
N CYS A 86 -0.12 16.30 -15.04
CA CYS A 86 1.07 16.49 -14.21
C CYS A 86 2.37 16.03 -14.88
N GLY A 87 2.40 15.81 -16.20
CA GLY A 87 3.64 15.39 -16.88
C GLY A 87 4.24 14.08 -16.36
N GLY A 88 3.40 13.14 -15.93
CA GLY A 88 3.82 11.85 -15.38
C GLY A 88 4.12 11.86 -13.88
N LYS A 89 3.76 12.94 -13.18
CA LYS A 89 3.94 13.07 -11.73
C LYS A 89 2.60 13.17 -11.01
N SER A 90 2.54 12.64 -9.81
CA SER A 90 1.43 12.78 -8.88
C SER A 90 1.97 12.95 -7.46
N PHE A 91 1.14 13.48 -6.56
CA PHE A 91 1.51 13.71 -5.18
C PHE A 91 0.46 13.12 -4.24
N ILE A 92 0.93 12.48 -3.17
CA ILE A 92 0.10 11.96 -2.09
C ILE A 92 0.50 12.69 -0.82
N ALA A 93 -0.47 13.32 -0.16
CA ALA A 93 -0.23 14.02 1.08
C ALA A 93 0.15 13.04 2.22
N GLU A 94 0.90 13.52 3.19
CA GLU A 94 1.36 12.70 4.33
C GLU A 94 0.20 12.05 5.08
N SER A 95 -0.93 12.73 5.21
CA SER A 95 -2.15 12.19 5.83
C SER A 95 -2.72 10.96 5.13
N ASP A 96 -2.46 10.81 3.83
CA ASP A 96 -3.00 9.73 2.99
C ASP A 96 -2.01 8.57 2.81
N LEU A 97 -0.76 8.73 3.27
CA LEU A 97 0.28 7.71 3.15
C LEU A 97 -0.08 6.38 3.82
N PRO A 98 -0.73 6.34 4.99
CA PRO A 98 -1.16 5.07 5.59
C PRO A 98 -2.15 4.29 4.70
N LEU A 99 -3.10 5.00 4.09
CA LEU A 99 -4.06 4.41 3.15
C LEU A 99 -3.38 3.96 1.86
N PHE A 100 -2.49 4.78 1.33
CA PHE A 100 -1.71 4.47 0.14
C PHE A 100 -0.84 3.21 0.35
N ALA A 101 -0.07 3.16 1.44
CA ALA A 101 0.83 2.04 1.73
C ALA A 101 0.06 0.72 1.91
N ARG A 102 -1.11 0.77 2.55
CA ARG A 102 -1.91 -0.42 2.85
C ARG A 102 -2.72 -0.93 1.67
N GLU A 103 -3.35 -0.04 0.90
CA GLU A 103 -4.35 -0.42 -0.09
C GLU A 103 -3.87 -0.25 -1.54
N MET A 104 -3.18 0.85 -1.83
CA MET A 104 -2.81 1.19 -3.21
C MET A 104 -1.46 0.59 -3.61
N LEU A 105 -0.46 0.68 -2.76
CA LEU A 105 0.90 0.24 -3.08
C LEU A 105 0.95 -1.25 -3.46
N PRO A 106 0.29 -2.20 -2.75
CA PRO A 106 0.31 -3.61 -3.15
C PRO A 106 -0.30 -3.87 -4.53
N GLU A 107 -1.30 -3.09 -4.93
CA GLU A 107 -1.89 -3.20 -6.28
C GLU A 107 -0.98 -2.61 -7.36
N LEU A 108 -0.26 -1.53 -7.03
CA LEU A 108 0.73 -0.93 -7.93
C LEU A 108 1.94 -1.85 -8.13
N GLU A 109 2.41 -2.53 -7.09
CA GLU A 109 3.54 -3.48 -7.15
C GLU A 109 3.25 -4.68 -8.09
N LYS A 110 1.98 -5.07 -8.25
CA LYS A 110 1.59 -6.10 -9.21
C LYS A 110 1.79 -5.64 -10.66
N LYS A 111 1.57 -4.34 -10.95
CA LYS A 111 1.50 -3.77 -12.30
C LYS A 111 2.79 -3.07 -12.72
N TYR A 112 3.50 -2.47 -11.78
CA TYR A 112 4.67 -1.63 -12.03
C TYR A 112 5.92 -2.21 -11.37
N GLN A 113 7.07 -1.85 -11.92
CA GLN A 113 8.34 -2.00 -11.22
C GLN A 113 8.50 -0.80 -10.27
N ILE A 114 8.26 -1.00 -8.98
CA ILE A 114 8.33 0.06 -7.98
C ILE A 114 9.79 0.33 -7.60
N ILE A 115 10.18 1.60 -7.63
CA ILE A 115 11.44 2.12 -7.10
C ILE A 115 11.09 3.03 -5.94
N LYS A 116 11.61 2.73 -4.76
CA LYS A 116 11.38 3.50 -3.52
C LYS A 116 12.64 4.31 -3.23
N GLU A 117 12.51 5.64 -3.19
CA GLU A 117 13.58 6.59 -2.87
C GLU A 117 13.21 7.27 -1.55
N ASP A 118 13.95 6.93 -0.48
CA ASP A 118 13.72 7.42 0.89
C ASP A 118 12.30 7.20 1.43
N PHE A 119 11.54 6.30 0.79
CA PHE A 119 10.19 5.93 1.17
C PHE A 119 10.15 4.51 1.73
N TYR A 120 9.74 4.38 2.98
CA TYR A 120 9.62 3.14 3.73
C TYR A 120 8.15 2.91 4.10
N PRO A 121 7.40 2.12 3.30
CA PRO A 121 5.96 1.91 3.50
C PRO A 121 5.62 1.38 4.89
N GLU A 122 6.50 0.58 5.50
CA GLU A 122 6.37 0.02 6.84
C GLU A 122 6.17 1.09 7.91
N ASN A 123 6.72 2.29 7.70
CA ASN A 123 6.56 3.40 8.64
C ASN A 123 5.13 3.96 8.68
N TYR A 124 4.33 3.64 7.66
CA TYR A 124 2.96 4.13 7.49
C TYR A 124 1.90 3.03 7.67
N LEU A 125 2.34 1.78 7.75
CA LEU A 125 1.42 0.68 8.04
C LEU A 125 1.03 0.72 9.51
N PRO A 126 -0.24 0.45 9.84
CA PRO A 126 -0.64 0.33 11.24
C PRO A 126 0.12 -0.84 11.86
N GLU A 127 0.60 -0.61 13.07
CA GLU A 127 1.30 -1.63 13.82
C GLU A 127 0.34 -2.76 14.24
N ASP A 128 0.90 -3.95 14.41
CA ASP A 128 0.16 -5.07 14.98
C ASP A 128 -0.25 -4.72 16.42
N VAL A 129 -1.49 -5.02 16.75
CA VAL A 129 -2.07 -4.72 18.06
C VAL A 129 -2.66 -5.98 18.68
N SER A 130 -2.33 -6.24 19.91
CA SER A 130 -3.01 -7.21 20.75
C SER A 130 -3.94 -6.49 21.74
N PHE A 131 -4.97 -7.21 22.23
CA PHE A 131 -5.94 -6.63 23.11
C PHE A 131 -5.97 -7.39 24.44
N ARG A 132 -6.02 -6.63 25.55
CA ARG A 132 -6.28 -7.16 26.87
C ARG A 132 -7.58 -6.57 27.39
N LEU A 133 -8.40 -7.40 27.98
CA LEU A 133 -9.64 -6.99 28.62
C LEU A 133 -9.45 -7.12 30.15
N TYR A 134 -9.57 -6.02 30.83
CA TYR A 134 -9.60 -5.98 32.30
C TYR A 134 -11.04 -5.86 32.74
N LEU A 135 -11.41 -6.71 33.69
CA LEU A 135 -12.73 -6.74 34.31
C LEU A 135 -12.58 -6.36 35.77
N ASP A 136 -13.32 -5.36 36.20
CA ASP A 136 -13.38 -4.93 37.63
C ASP A 136 -14.83 -4.99 38.14
N LEU A 137 -14.98 -5.22 39.44
CA LEU A 137 -16.26 -5.27 40.15
C LEU A 137 -16.33 -4.11 41.15
N PRO A 138 -16.54 -2.87 40.68
CA PRO A 138 -16.58 -1.72 41.57
C PRO A 138 -17.76 -1.76 42.54
N GLN A 139 -18.84 -2.44 42.17
CA GLN A 139 -20.03 -2.64 42.96
C GLN A 139 -20.57 -4.05 42.76
N ARG A 140 -21.42 -4.51 43.68
CA ARG A 140 -22.12 -5.77 43.55
C ARG A 140 -23.01 -5.69 42.30
N ASP A 141 -22.92 -6.70 41.45
CA ASP A 141 -23.72 -6.83 40.24
C ASP A 141 -23.38 -5.85 39.08
N ILE A 142 -22.26 -5.11 39.18
CA ILE A 142 -21.76 -4.23 38.07
C ILE A 142 -20.33 -4.63 37.76
N ILE A 143 -20.11 -5.05 36.54
CA ILE A 143 -18.76 -5.34 35.98
C ILE A 143 -18.37 -4.22 35.04
N THR A 144 -17.26 -3.54 35.31
CA THR A 144 -16.66 -2.58 34.37
C THR A 144 -15.66 -3.30 33.46
N CYS A 145 -15.66 -2.90 32.19
CA CYS A 145 -14.83 -3.50 31.14
C CYS A 145 -13.85 -2.48 30.61
N ASP A 146 -12.57 -2.66 30.85
CA ASP A 146 -11.51 -1.79 30.29
C ASP A 146 -10.73 -2.54 29.22
N LEU A 147 -10.83 -2.05 27.98
CA LEU A 147 -10.14 -2.60 26.82
C LEU A 147 -8.83 -1.86 26.59
N VAL A 148 -7.73 -2.57 26.72
CA VAL A 148 -6.39 -2.05 26.50
C VAL A 148 -5.83 -2.60 25.19
N ALA A 149 -5.43 -1.70 24.30
CA ALA A 149 -4.69 -2.00 23.09
C ALA A 149 -3.19 -1.97 23.40
N ASP A 150 -2.52 -3.11 23.21
CA ASP A 150 -1.09 -3.31 23.48
C ASP A 150 -0.33 -3.44 22.15
N TYR A 151 0.57 -2.49 21.89
CA TYR A 151 1.46 -2.42 20.73
C TYR A 151 2.87 -2.94 21.03
N GLY A 152 3.10 -3.51 22.22
CA GLY A 152 4.44 -3.88 22.68
C GLY A 152 5.29 -2.68 23.10
N ASN A 153 6.50 -2.98 23.63
CA ASN A 153 7.45 -1.95 24.07
C ASN A 153 6.85 -0.92 25.04
N ASP A 154 6.05 -1.39 26.00
CA ASP A 154 5.35 -0.58 27.01
C ASP A 154 4.40 0.48 26.42
N ARG A 155 3.88 0.25 25.21
CA ARG A 155 2.89 1.12 24.58
C ARG A 155 1.49 0.52 24.70
N GLU A 156 0.81 0.89 25.73
CA GLU A 156 -0.55 0.48 26.05
C GLU A 156 -1.51 1.68 25.99
N TYR A 157 -2.70 1.45 25.44
CA TYR A 157 -3.72 2.49 25.32
C TYR A 157 -5.09 1.95 25.75
N HIS A 158 -5.72 2.65 26.69
CA HIS A 158 -7.09 2.38 27.09
C HIS A 158 -8.05 2.87 26.00
N VAL A 159 -8.68 1.95 25.28
CA VAL A 159 -9.41 2.25 24.05
C VAL A 159 -10.57 3.20 24.26
N PHE A 160 -11.27 3.10 25.40
CA PHE A 160 -12.42 3.94 25.72
C PHE A 160 -12.06 5.30 26.35
N GLN A 161 -10.83 5.48 26.83
CA GLN A 161 -10.41 6.67 27.58
C GLN A 161 -9.46 7.59 26.80
N THR A 162 -9.12 7.24 25.55
CA THR A 162 -7.99 7.85 24.89
C THR A 162 -8.38 9.02 24.01
N GLU A 163 -7.98 10.23 24.39
CA GLU A 163 -7.98 11.42 23.52
C GLU A 163 -6.70 11.57 22.68
N GLN A 164 -5.70 10.71 22.85
CA GLN A 164 -4.39 10.89 22.23
C GLN A 164 -4.34 10.41 20.78
N LYS A 165 -4.21 11.36 19.86
CA LYS A 165 -3.83 11.11 18.46
C LYS A 165 -2.33 10.76 18.42
N LYS A 166 -1.96 9.49 18.43
CA LYS A 166 -0.60 9.05 18.13
C LYS A 166 -0.57 8.40 16.76
N GLN A 167 0.47 8.72 16.00
CA GLN A 167 0.77 8.11 14.71
C GLN A 167 0.96 6.58 14.87
N ASN A 168 0.56 5.81 13.88
CA ASN A 168 0.74 4.35 13.76
C ASN A 168 -0.17 3.46 14.64
N ARG A 169 -1.15 4.01 15.36
CA ARG A 169 -2.17 3.17 16.00
C ARG A 169 -3.10 2.53 14.97
N ASN A 170 -3.49 1.29 15.20
CA ASN A 170 -4.48 0.59 14.39
C ASN A 170 -5.91 0.92 14.86
N ILE A 171 -6.29 2.20 14.73
CA ILE A 171 -7.58 2.73 15.17
C ILE A 171 -8.76 1.92 14.62
N ARG A 172 -8.65 1.39 13.39
CA ARG A 172 -9.71 0.57 12.80
C ARG A 172 -9.92 -0.73 13.57
N GLN A 173 -8.84 -1.39 13.96
CA GLN A 173 -8.93 -2.64 14.72
C GLN A 173 -9.37 -2.38 16.16
N GLU A 174 -8.89 -1.31 16.76
CA GLU A 174 -9.35 -0.87 18.08
C GLU A 174 -10.85 -0.58 18.08
N ALA A 175 -11.34 0.23 17.13
CA ALA A 175 -12.77 0.53 17.01
C ALA A 175 -13.62 -0.72 16.74
N LYS A 176 -13.13 -1.65 15.93
CA LYS A 176 -13.82 -2.93 15.69
C LYS A 176 -13.93 -3.76 16.98
N THR A 177 -12.85 -3.88 17.73
CA THR A 177 -12.81 -4.65 18.97
C THR A 177 -13.66 -3.99 20.05
N ALA A 178 -13.59 -2.65 20.17
CA ALA A 178 -14.44 -1.88 21.06
C ALA A 178 -15.94 -2.05 20.74
N ALA A 179 -16.31 -2.04 19.46
CA ALA A 179 -17.69 -2.25 19.03
C ALA A 179 -18.20 -3.65 19.38
N ILE A 180 -17.34 -4.68 19.23
CA ILE A 180 -17.69 -6.04 19.65
C ILE A 180 -17.93 -6.09 21.15
N LEU A 181 -17.04 -5.53 21.97
CA LEU A 181 -17.17 -5.51 23.42
C LEU A 181 -18.41 -4.75 23.85
N SER A 182 -18.66 -3.56 23.28
CA SER A 182 -19.85 -2.75 23.56
C SER A 182 -21.16 -3.48 23.24
N GLY A 183 -21.15 -4.44 22.32
CA GLY A 183 -22.30 -5.29 22.02
C GLY A 183 -22.68 -6.26 23.16
N TYR A 184 -21.78 -6.52 24.10
CA TYR A 184 -22.00 -7.34 25.30
C TYR A 184 -22.30 -6.49 26.54
N CYS A 185 -22.07 -5.19 26.48
CA CYS A 185 -22.30 -4.26 27.59
C CYS A 185 -23.69 -3.62 27.45
N ASN A 186 -24.38 -3.41 28.55
CA ASN A 186 -25.73 -2.84 28.58
C ASN A 186 -25.80 -1.42 29.14
N ALA A 187 -24.67 -0.90 29.65
CA ALA A 187 -24.55 0.45 30.19
C ALA A 187 -23.14 1.00 30.04
N MET A 188 -22.96 2.27 30.37
CA MET A 188 -21.67 2.94 30.52
C MET A 188 -21.58 3.48 31.92
N ASP A 189 -20.42 3.39 32.54
CA ASP A 189 -20.16 4.02 33.85
C ASP A 189 -19.97 5.53 33.66
N ASP A 190 -20.77 6.33 34.27
CA ASP A 190 -20.77 7.81 34.12
C ASP A 190 -19.49 8.48 34.64
N LEU A 191 -18.76 7.85 35.55
CA LEU A 191 -17.53 8.40 36.14
C LEU A 191 -16.29 8.04 35.33
N THR A 192 -16.22 6.81 34.87
CA THR A 192 -15.03 6.29 34.17
C THR A 192 -15.16 6.29 32.65
N GLY A 193 -16.40 6.38 32.13
CA GLY A 193 -16.68 6.25 30.71
C GLY A 193 -16.45 4.83 30.16
N LEU A 194 -16.31 3.84 31.04
CA LEU A 194 -16.10 2.45 30.66
C LEU A 194 -17.42 1.72 30.41
N PRO A 195 -17.46 0.79 29.42
CA PRO A 195 -18.62 -0.08 29.24
C PRO A 195 -18.84 -0.98 30.47
N THR A 196 -20.09 -1.20 30.82
CA THR A 196 -20.47 -2.01 31.96
C THR A 196 -21.46 -3.10 31.60
N ILE A 197 -21.40 -4.20 32.34
CA ILE A 197 -22.37 -5.28 32.34
C ILE A 197 -23.04 -5.24 33.71
N ALA A 198 -24.32 -4.98 33.72
CA ALA A 198 -25.15 -5.00 34.93
C ALA A 198 -26.26 -6.06 34.79
N GLU A 199 -26.57 -6.78 35.89
CA GLU A 199 -27.74 -7.68 35.96
C GLU A 199 -29.05 -6.93 36.10
#